data_8b42e120b97dcc35dc07eaea57f1e9d7
#
_entry.id   8b42e120b97dcc35dc07eaea57f1e9d7
#
_cell.length_a   1.000
_cell.length_b   1.000
_cell.length_c   1.000
_cell.angle_alpha   90.00
_cell.angle_beta   90.00
_cell.angle_gamma   90.00
#
_symmetry.space_group_name_H-M   'P 1'
#
loop_
_entity.id
_entity.type
_entity.pdbx_description
1 polymer ?
#
loop_
_entity_poly.entity_id
_entity_poly.type
_entity_poly.pdbx_seq_one_letter_code
_entity_poly.pdbx_strand_id
1 'polypeptide(L)'
;MLNYLTKQIIKRKLKSRNELFGLKRNAILKFKIANFPKNSEILKYYRNNYRKRTKNLDLYFEHLLKVAPIRSLSGIAAVTVLTKPYQCPGKCLYCPNEPGMPKSYLPEEPAAARAYTLKFNPYLQVKKRIESLETQGHKADKIELIILGGTWSFYPKQYQTWFIKKCFEGANDNYGTHNMEHGTKTLKEAQKKNETAKHRIIGLTIETRPDYIDEAEIRRLRKLGVTRVELGVQSIYEDVLNYNNRGHGIKEIVEATALLKDAGLKINYHIMLDLIGSNAEKDEKMFEILFSDERFQPDWLKIYPTSVIKTAPLYQLWKDKKYQPYTNKELTQLLIRIKQKIPPYVRITRLIRDIPLQNIVAGSKVSNLRQDIHKEMARRNLTCKCIRCREIREENFDKNIKLIRRDYSASDGKEIFLSFEDNEEKHLYALLRLRIPSQHFSKKDHFIKELNNCALIRELHTYGNIVPLNELNQSASQHKGLGKKLMKEAEKIAKKRFGIKKIAVISGIGVREYYRKLGYKLEGTYMIKNLKLKNLSLSCLPTGRAREP
;
A
#
# COMPACT_ATOMS: atom_id res chain seq x y z
N MET A 1 36.95 -1.24 15.85
CA MET A 1 35.64 -0.89 16.43
C MET A 1 34.54 -1.88 16.03
N LEU A 2 34.20 -2.10 14.75
CA LEU A 2 33.06 -2.98 14.35
C LEU A 2 33.21 -4.42 14.87
N ASN A 3 34.44 -4.98 14.82
CA ASN A 3 34.73 -6.30 15.41
C ASN A 3 34.50 -6.32 16.93
N TYR A 4 34.94 -5.29 17.64
CA TYR A 4 34.72 -5.15 19.09
C TYR A 4 33.23 -5.09 19.40
N LEU A 5 32.47 -4.22 18.72
CA LEU A 5 31.04 -4.11 18.91
C LEU A 5 30.32 -5.44 18.65
N THR A 6 30.63 -6.12 17.54
CA THR A 6 30.06 -7.42 17.21
C THR A 6 30.35 -8.47 18.28
N LYS A 7 31.63 -8.59 18.74
CA LYS A 7 31.98 -9.50 19.81
C LYS A 7 31.26 -9.18 21.12
N GLN A 8 31.17 -7.89 21.50
CA GLN A 8 30.47 -7.48 22.73
C GLN A 8 28.97 -7.74 22.66
N ILE A 9 28.31 -7.53 21.50
CA ILE A 9 26.90 -7.87 21.30
C ILE A 9 26.68 -9.37 21.49
N ILE A 10 27.53 -10.23 20.92
CA ILE A 10 27.47 -11.68 21.08
C ILE A 10 27.63 -12.09 22.56
N LYS A 11 28.70 -11.55 23.21
CA LYS A 11 29.05 -11.91 24.60
C LYS A 11 27.96 -11.50 25.59
N ARG A 12 27.44 -10.27 25.48
CA ARG A 12 26.52 -9.66 26.45
C ARG A 12 25.05 -10.01 26.20
N LYS A 13 24.68 -10.53 25.02
CA LYS A 13 23.30 -10.85 24.59
C LYS A 13 22.33 -9.69 24.88
N LEU A 14 22.65 -8.49 24.38
CA LEU A 14 21.90 -7.25 24.64
C LEU A 14 20.40 -7.44 24.36
N LYS A 15 19.55 -7.00 25.29
CA LYS A 15 18.08 -7.18 25.20
C LYS A 15 17.35 -5.96 24.62
N SER A 16 18.00 -4.81 24.63
CA SER A 16 17.38 -3.54 24.25
C SER A 16 18.25 -2.66 23.38
N ARG A 17 17.61 -1.72 22.70
CA ARG A 17 18.32 -0.66 21.93
C ARG A 17 19.05 0.31 22.82
N ASN A 18 18.59 0.53 24.05
CA ASN A 18 19.26 1.39 25.02
C ASN A 18 20.61 0.78 25.43
N GLU A 19 20.66 -0.53 25.66
CA GLU A 19 21.91 -1.24 25.92
C GLU A 19 22.87 -1.17 24.72
N LEU A 20 22.34 -1.32 23.49
CA LEU A 20 23.13 -1.14 22.27
C LEU A 20 23.67 0.29 22.15
N PHE A 21 22.89 1.30 22.49
CA PHE A 21 23.32 2.69 22.48
C PHE A 21 24.44 2.92 23.49
N GLY A 22 24.31 2.41 24.73
CA GLY A 22 25.34 2.45 25.75
C GLY A 22 26.65 1.78 25.30
N LEU A 23 26.57 0.59 24.70
CA LEU A 23 27.74 -0.11 24.15
C LEU A 23 28.45 0.70 23.05
N LYS A 24 27.69 1.33 22.15
CA LYS A 24 28.23 2.19 21.09
C LYS A 24 28.92 3.43 21.68
N ARG A 25 28.35 4.08 22.68
CA ARG A 25 28.95 5.23 23.38
C ARG A 25 30.27 4.84 24.00
N ASN A 26 30.33 3.71 24.69
CA ASN A 26 31.57 3.21 25.28
C ASN A 26 32.62 2.87 24.20
N ALA A 27 32.20 2.35 23.05
CA ALA A 27 33.10 2.07 21.93
C ALA A 27 33.69 3.36 21.34
N ILE A 28 32.90 4.44 21.19
CA ILE A 28 33.38 5.75 20.72
C ILE A 28 34.51 6.27 21.65
N LEU A 29 34.27 6.25 22.95
CA LEU A 29 35.24 6.69 23.95
C LEU A 29 36.51 5.83 23.89
N LYS A 30 36.35 4.50 23.83
CA LYS A 30 37.48 3.56 23.79
C LYS A 30 38.35 3.72 22.54
N PHE A 31 37.75 3.94 21.38
CA PHE A 31 38.44 4.02 20.08
C PHE A 31 38.71 5.45 19.62
N LYS A 32 38.34 6.47 20.42
CA LYS A 32 38.49 7.91 20.13
C LYS A 32 37.99 8.31 18.73
N ILE A 33 36.79 7.86 18.37
CA ILE A 33 36.19 8.08 17.05
C ILE A 33 35.14 9.20 17.13
N ALA A 34 35.14 10.14 16.17
CA ALA A 34 34.23 11.27 16.14
C ALA A 34 32.77 10.86 15.76
N ASN A 35 32.62 9.82 14.94
CA ASN A 35 31.31 9.45 14.39
C ASN A 35 30.67 8.24 15.08
N PHE A 36 29.37 8.34 15.34
CA PHE A 36 28.60 7.24 15.92
C PHE A 36 28.43 6.09 14.92
N PRO A 37 28.82 4.83 15.24
CA PRO A 37 28.77 3.72 14.28
C PRO A 37 27.32 3.38 13.92
N LYS A 38 27.02 3.32 12.62
CA LYS A 38 25.66 3.02 12.13
C LYS A 38 25.31 1.55 12.40
N ASN A 39 24.04 1.28 12.74
CA ASN A 39 23.54 -0.10 12.90
C ASN A 39 23.77 -0.93 11.64
N SER A 40 23.59 -0.33 10.46
CA SER A 40 23.80 -0.97 9.17
C SER A 40 25.26 -1.41 8.94
N GLU A 41 26.23 -0.64 9.44
CA GLU A 41 27.66 -0.98 9.34
C GLU A 41 28.00 -2.18 10.23
N ILE A 42 27.48 -2.20 11.48
CA ILE A 42 27.68 -3.33 12.40
C ILE A 42 27.02 -4.59 11.82
N LEU A 43 25.81 -4.47 11.28
CA LEU A 43 25.08 -5.59 10.67
C LEU A 43 25.79 -6.13 9.42
N LYS A 44 26.33 -5.24 8.56
CA LYS A 44 27.13 -5.63 7.39
C LYS A 44 28.40 -6.35 7.82
N TYR A 45 29.13 -5.82 8.84
CA TYR A 45 30.31 -6.44 9.38
C TYR A 45 30.03 -7.84 9.96
N TYR A 46 28.94 -7.96 10.74
CA TYR A 46 28.47 -9.25 11.26
C TYR A 46 28.21 -10.26 10.15
N ARG A 47 27.44 -9.88 9.13
CA ARG A 47 27.10 -10.76 7.99
C ARG A 47 28.31 -11.24 7.22
N ASN A 48 29.31 -10.39 7.05
CA ASN A 48 30.53 -10.75 6.31
C ASN A 48 31.45 -11.67 7.10
N ASN A 49 31.52 -11.53 8.43
CA ASN A 49 32.54 -12.18 9.24
C ASN A 49 32.00 -13.29 10.17
N TYR A 50 30.69 -13.31 10.48
CA TYR A 50 30.12 -14.18 11.52
C TYR A 50 28.91 -15.01 11.07
N ARG A 51 28.29 -14.74 9.92
CA ARG A 51 27.02 -15.32 9.45
C ARG A 51 26.98 -16.86 9.39
N LYS A 52 28.08 -17.55 9.43
CA LYS A 52 28.15 -19.02 9.34
C LYS A 52 27.91 -19.74 10.68
N ARG A 53 27.67 -19.03 11.79
CA ARG A 53 27.71 -19.64 13.13
C ARG A 53 26.40 -20.29 13.57
N THR A 54 25.26 -19.62 13.52
CA THR A 54 23.93 -20.21 13.78
C THR A 54 22.79 -19.33 13.25
N LYS A 55 21.68 -19.95 12.82
CA LYS A 55 20.46 -19.25 12.35
C LYS A 55 19.84 -18.34 13.44
N ASN A 56 19.84 -18.79 14.69
CA ASN A 56 19.30 -18.03 15.81
C ASN A 56 20.09 -16.75 16.09
N LEU A 57 21.41 -16.78 15.95
CA LEU A 57 22.27 -15.62 16.13
C LEU A 57 22.05 -14.59 15.02
N ASP A 58 21.81 -15.03 13.79
CA ASP A 58 21.48 -14.14 12.67
C ASP A 58 20.17 -13.40 12.90
N LEU A 59 19.13 -14.08 13.35
CA LEU A 59 17.84 -13.47 13.68
C LEU A 59 17.94 -12.45 14.81
N TYR A 60 18.72 -12.76 15.85
CA TYR A 60 18.98 -11.86 16.97
C TYR A 60 19.65 -10.54 16.50
N PHE A 61 20.73 -10.64 15.68
CA PHE A 61 21.41 -9.47 15.14
C PHE A 61 20.52 -8.64 14.23
N GLU A 62 19.76 -9.30 13.37
CA GLU A 62 18.79 -8.63 12.49
C GLU A 62 17.72 -7.87 13.28
N HIS A 63 17.21 -8.44 14.34
CA HIS A 63 16.22 -7.79 15.20
C HIS A 63 16.81 -6.59 15.95
N LEU A 64 17.96 -6.76 16.61
CA LEU A 64 18.59 -5.73 17.43
C LEU A 64 19.05 -4.52 16.61
N LEU A 65 19.66 -4.77 15.44
CA LEU A 65 20.29 -3.74 14.60
C LEU A 65 19.36 -3.17 13.52
N LYS A 66 18.17 -3.71 13.32
CA LYS A 66 17.21 -3.26 12.31
C LYS A 66 16.87 -1.78 12.46
N VAL A 67 17.06 -1.01 11.39
CA VAL A 67 16.78 0.43 11.38
C VAL A 67 15.31 0.68 11.08
N ALA A 68 14.61 1.47 11.93
CA ALA A 68 13.20 1.80 11.78
C ALA A 68 12.30 0.56 11.49
N PRO A 69 12.15 -0.38 12.44
CA PRO A 69 11.46 -1.67 12.26
C PRO A 69 10.06 -1.53 11.68
N ILE A 70 9.35 -0.44 12.03
CA ILE A 70 7.99 -0.13 11.57
C ILE A 70 7.84 -0.18 10.04
N ARG A 71 8.92 0.07 9.27
CA ARG A 71 8.88 0.12 7.80
C ARG A 71 8.50 -1.19 7.13
N SER A 72 8.73 -2.32 7.77
CA SER A 72 8.43 -3.65 7.21
C SER A 72 7.64 -4.56 8.15
N LEU A 73 7.00 -4.01 9.18
CA LEU A 73 6.17 -4.81 10.12
C LEU A 73 5.00 -5.50 9.43
N SER A 74 4.46 -4.90 8.36
CA SER A 74 3.39 -5.51 7.56
C SER A 74 3.85 -6.71 6.71
N GLY A 75 5.13 -7.08 6.74
CA GLY A 75 5.68 -8.12 5.89
C GLY A 75 5.97 -7.69 4.46
N ILE A 76 5.84 -6.41 4.14
CA ILE A 76 5.99 -5.86 2.79
C ILE A 76 7.02 -4.72 2.81
N ALA A 77 7.96 -4.77 1.89
CA ALA A 77 8.95 -3.71 1.66
C ALA A 77 8.41 -2.71 0.63
N ALA A 78 8.14 -1.47 1.07
CA ALA A 78 7.73 -0.41 0.15
C ALA A 78 8.95 0.16 -0.60
N VAL A 79 8.92 0.04 -1.93
CA VAL A 79 9.90 0.59 -2.85
C VAL A 79 9.23 1.69 -3.67
N THR A 80 9.57 2.94 -3.35
CA THR A 80 9.03 4.11 -4.04
C THR A 80 10.04 4.64 -5.03
N VAL A 81 9.60 4.84 -6.27
CA VAL A 81 10.36 5.36 -7.41
C VAL A 81 9.64 6.54 -8.03
N LEU A 82 10.38 7.50 -8.61
CA LEU A 82 9.81 8.63 -9.34
C LEU A 82 10.11 8.52 -10.84
N THR A 83 9.14 8.95 -11.64
CA THR A 83 9.31 9.18 -13.08
C THR A 83 10.22 10.39 -13.32
N LYS A 84 10.76 10.52 -14.54
CA LYS A 84 11.46 11.75 -14.94
C LYS A 84 10.49 12.95 -14.96
N PRO A 85 10.99 14.18 -14.91
CA PRO A 85 10.18 15.36 -15.13
C PRO A 85 9.40 15.27 -16.44
N TYR A 86 8.12 15.61 -16.39
CA TYR A 86 7.23 15.66 -17.56
C TYR A 86 6.12 16.66 -17.32
N GLN A 87 5.52 17.15 -18.40
CA GLN A 87 4.40 18.06 -18.33
C GLN A 87 3.23 17.44 -17.58
N CYS A 88 2.50 18.24 -16.83
CA CYS A 88 1.26 17.86 -16.17
C CYS A 88 0.10 18.63 -16.80
N PRO A 89 -1.01 17.98 -17.15
CA PRO A 89 -2.18 18.66 -17.71
C PRO A 89 -2.88 19.59 -16.70
N GLY A 90 -2.62 19.41 -15.40
CA GLY A 90 -3.26 20.17 -14.33
C GLY A 90 -2.55 21.50 -14.02
N LYS A 91 -3.36 22.55 -13.73
CA LYS A 91 -2.92 23.90 -13.33
C LYS A 91 -3.27 24.21 -11.87
N CYS A 92 -3.26 23.19 -10.99
CA CYS A 92 -3.71 23.30 -9.61
C CYS A 92 -2.93 24.35 -8.81
N LEU A 93 -3.63 25.20 -8.05
CA LEU A 93 -3.04 26.33 -7.32
C LEU A 93 -2.05 25.89 -6.23
N TYR A 94 -2.33 24.78 -5.56
CA TYR A 94 -1.50 24.25 -4.46
C TYR A 94 -0.28 23.44 -4.92
N CYS A 95 -0.11 23.24 -6.23
CA CYS A 95 0.87 22.28 -6.73
C CYS A 95 2.21 22.99 -7.07
N PRO A 96 3.31 22.66 -6.35
CA PRO A 96 4.62 23.23 -6.65
C PRO A 96 5.12 22.79 -8.03
N ASN A 97 5.89 23.66 -8.66
CA ASN A 97 6.50 23.44 -9.96
C ASN A 97 8.00 23.75 -9.89
N GLU A 98 8.78 22.77 -9.50
CA GLU A 98 10.22 22.87 -9.38
C GLU A 98 10.92 22.50 -10.68
N PRO A 99 11.88 23.33 -11.16
CA PRO A 99 12.70 22.99 -12.31
C PRO A 99 13.42 21.65 -12.12
N GLY A 100 13.41 20.80 -13.14
CA GLY A 100 14.08 19.50 -13.10
C GLY A 100 13.42 18.43 -12.24
N MET A 101 12.22 18.70 -11.68
CA MET A 101 11.46 17.76 -10.88
C MET A 101 10.11 17.40 -11.53
N PRO A 102 9.58 16.19 -11.29
CA PRO A 102 8.20 15.90 -11.63
C PRO A 102 7.25 16.85 -10.91
N LYS A 103 6.18 17.24 -11.59
CA LYS A 103 5.16 18.15 -11.04
C LYS A 103 4.70 17.69 -9.66
N SER A 104 4.60 18.60 -8.71
CA SER A 104 4.21 18.35 -7.32
C SER A 104 5.33 17.86 -6.38
N TYR A 105 6.52 17.56 -6.85
CA TYR A 105 7.63 17.04 -6.02
C TYR A 105 8.75 18.06 -5.86
N LEU A 106 9.31 18.10 -4.63
CA LEU A 106 10.45 18.93 -4.27
C LEU A 106 11.74 18.08 -4.23
N PRO A 107 12.90 18.61 -4.60
CA PRO A 107 14.15 17.86 -4.64
C PRO A 107 14.54 17.21 -3.31
N GLU A 108 14.21 17.86 -2.20
CA GLU A 108 14.58 17.43 -0.85
C GLU A 108 13.63 16.37 -0.26
N GLU A 109 12.49 16.10 -0.89
CA GLU A 109 11.62 15.00 -0.45
C GLU A 109 12.38 13.66 -0.57
N PRO A 110 12.31 12.76 0.42
CA PRO A 110 13.21 11.59 0.49
C PRO A 110 13.18 10.66 -0.73
N ALA A 111 12.04 10.51 -1.41
CA ALA A 111 11.94 9.71 -2.62
C ALA A 111 12.45 10.48 -3.85
N ALA A 112 12.17 11.78 -3.92
CA ALA A 112 12.59 12.68 -4.98
C ALA A 112 14.11 12.86 -4.99
N ALA A 113 14.74 13.11 -3.84
CA ALA A 113 16.19 13.22 -3.69
C ALA A 113 16.92 11.97 -4.22
N ARG A 114 16.43 10.77 -3.86
CA ARG A 114 17.01 9.52 -4.40
C ARG A 114 16.85 9.39 -5.91
N ALA A 115 15.67 9.74 -6.43
CA ALA A 115 15.41 9.67 -7.86
C ALA A 115 16.28 10.66 -8.64
N TYR A 116 16.40 11.89 -8.15
CA TYR A 116 17.24 12.94 -8.73
C TYR A 116 18.71 12.50 -8.80
N THR A 117 19.29 12.02 -7.68
CA THR A 117 20.67 11.48 -7.61
C THR A 117 20.90 10.35 -8.61
N LEU A 118 19.89 9.53 -8.88
CA LEU A 118 19.93 8.41 -9.84
C LEU A 118 19.44 8.80 -11.24
N LYS A 119 19.35 10.11 -11.55
CA LYS A 119 18.89 10.64 -12.83
C LYS A 119 17.56 10.01 -13.29
N PHE A 120 16.65 9.77 -12.34
CA PHE A 120 15.34 9.14 -12.52
C PHE A 120 15.38 7.76 -13.20
N ASN A 121 16.52 7.07 -13.21
CA ASN A 121 16.64 5.73 -13.79
C ASN A 121 15.84 4.70 -12.97
N PRO A 122 14.77 4.07 -13.50
CA PRO A 122 13.89 3.20 -12.74
C PRO A 122 14.55 1.91 -12.25
N TYR A 123 15.45 1.32 -13.04
CA TYR A 123 16.21 0.14 -12.64
C TYR A 123 17.08 0.44 -11.41
N LEU A 124 17.86 1.51 -11.47
CA LEU A 124 18.76 1.90 -10.37
C LEU A 124 17.97 2.29 -9.11
N GLN A 125 16.84 2.99 -9.25
CA GLN A 125 16.01 3.36 -8.11
C GLN A 125 15.51 2.12 -7.35
N VAL A 126 15.01 1.11 -8.07
CA VAL A 126 14.54 -0.15 -7.46
C VAL A 126 15.70 -0.90 -6.84
N LYS A 127 16.78 -1.15 -7.58
CA LYS A 127 17.95 -1.90 -7.12
C LYS A 127 18.55 -1.27 -5.87
N LYS A 128 18.90 0.03 -5.92
CA LYS A 128 19.52 0.75 -4.79
C LYS A 128 18.59 0.82 -3.58
N ARG A 129 17.27 0.90 -3.79
CA ARG A 129 16.33 0.89 -2.68
C ARG A 129 16.23 -0.47 -2.00
N ILE A 130 16.24 -1.56 -2.74
CA ILE A 130 16.29 -2.93 -2.21
C ILE A 130 17.58 -3.14 -1.42
N GLU A 131 18.74 -2.79 -2.01
CA GLU A 131 20.05 -2.83 -1.34
C GLU A 131 20.03 -2.09 0.01
N SER A 132 19.52 -0.85 0.00
CA SER A 132 19.41 -0.03 1.21
C SER A 132 18.53 -0.68 2.28
N LEU A 133 17.40 -1.29 1.89
CA LEU A 133 16.51 -1.97 2.83
C LEU A 133 17.18 -3.21 3.44
N GLU A 134 17.81 -4.05 2.63
CA GLU A 134 18.52 -5.24 3.10
C GLU A 134 19.71 -4.88 4.02
N THR A 135 20.47 -3.81 3.68
CA THR A 135 21.56 -3.31 4.51
C THR A 135 21.06 -2.80 5.87
N GLN A 136 19.84 -2.27 5.92
CA GLN A 136 19.19 -1.82 7.15
C GLN A 136 18.51 -2.94 7.95
N GLY A 137 18.64 -4.20 7.54
CA GLY A 137 18.07 -5.36 8.22
C GLY A 137 16.62 -5.70 7.84
N HIS A 138 16.08 -5.10 6.76
CA HIS A 138 14.75 -5.44 6.27
C HIS A 138 14.82 -6.60 5.28
N LYS A 139 13.84 -7.50 5.32
CA LYS A 139 13.62 -8.48 4.26
C LYS A 139 12.89 -7.79 3.11
N ALA A 140 13.38 -7.93 1.88
CA ALA A 140 12.81 -7.34 0.67
C ALA A 140 12.33 -8.43 -0.33
N ASP A 141 11.87 -9.56 0.18
CA ASP A 141 11.32 -10.67 -0.61
C ASP A 141 9.92 -10.36 -1.19
N LYS A 142 9.17 -9.48 -0.52
CA LYS A 142 7.83 -9.00 -0.94
C LYS A 142 7.85 -7.49 -1.09
N ILE A 143 7.81 -7.02 -2.33
CA ILE A 143 7.90 -5.60 -2.66
C ILE A 143 6.53 -5.05 -3.06
N GLU A 144 6.12 -3.95 -2.44
CA GLU A 144 5.13 -3.05 -2.99
C GLU A 144 5.83 -1.92 -3.73
N LEU A 145 5.77 -1.96 -5.07
CA LEU A 145 6.33 -0.93 -5.93
C LEU A 145 5.34 0.24 -6.04
N ILE A 146 5.78 1.44 -5.71
CA ILE A 146 4.98 2.66 -5.75
C ILE A 146 5.63 3.64 -6.70
N ILE A 147 4.93 3.97 -7.79
CA ILE A 147 5.40 4.91 -8.80
C ILE A 147 4.74 6.25 -8.56
N LEU A 148 5.56 7.24 -8.34
CA LEU A 148 5.20 8.63 -8.12
C LEU A 148 5.70 9.49 -9.29
N GLY A 149 5.20 10.72 -9.42
CA GLY A 149 5.69 11.66 -10.42
C GLY A 149 4.59 12.43 -11.15
N GLY A 150 3.47 12.68 -10.49
CA GLY A 150 2.33 13.44 -11.03
C GLY A 150 1.29 12.55 -11.70
N THR A 151 0.83 12.91 -12.90
CA THR A 151 -0.22 12.16 -13.60
C THR A 151 0.38 11.06 -14.45
N TRP A 152 0.46 9.84 -13.93
CA TRP A 152 1.05 8.68 -14.63
C TRP A 152 0.45 8.46 -16.02
N SER A 153 -0.88 8.50 -16.13
CA SER A 153 -1.60 8.20 -17.37
C SER A 153 -1.38 9.24 -18.49
N PHE A 154 -0.77 10.38 -18.16
CA PHE A 154 -0.40 11.41 -19.13
C PHE A 154 0.97 11.18 -19.79
N TYR A 155 1.83 10.37 -19.20
CA TYR A 155 3.11 10.03 -19.83
C TYR A 155 2.92 9.23 -21.12
N PRO A 156 3.85 9.33 -22.12
CA PRO A 156 3.79 8.50 -23.32
C PRO A 156 3.73 7.01 -23.00
N LYS A 157 2.87 6.27 -23.68
CA LYS A 157 2.62 4.82 -23.43
C LYS A 157 3.89 3.98 -23.53
N GLN A 158 4.78 4.32 -24.46
CA GLN A 158 6.09 3.65 -24.62
C GLN A 158 6.98 3.87 -23.41
N TYR A 159 7.06 5.12 -22.89
CA TYR A 159 7.81 5.43 -21.68
C TYR A 159 7.28 4.66 -20.47
N GLN A 160 5.96 4.60 -20.28
CA GLN A 160 5.36 3.87 -19.18
C GLN A 160 5.71 2.37 -19.22
N THR A 161 5.65 1.75 -20.41
CA THR A 161 6.01 0.33 -20.59
C THR A 161 7.49 0.09 -20.29
N TRP A 162 8.37 0.95 -20.83
CA TRP A 162 9.81 0.91 -20.56
C TRP A 162 10.12 1.09 -19.08
N PHE A 163 9.50 2.08 -18.43
CA PHE A 163 9.72 2.39 -17.02
C PHE A 163 9.37 1.20 -16.12
N ILE A 164 8.19 0.61 -16.30
CA ILE A 164 7.75 -0.56 -15.55
C ILE A 164 8.66 -1.77 -15.81
N LYS A 165 9.03 -2.01 -17.08
CA LYS A 165 9.96 -3.09 -17.44
C LYS A 165 11.27 -2.93 -16.68
N LYS A 166 11.86 -1.74 -16.65
CA LYS A 166 13.10 -1.45 -15.95
C LYS A 166 12.96 -1.60 -14.42
N CYS A 167 11.80 -1.29 -13.84
CA CYS A 167 11.54 -1.57 -12.43
C CYS A 167 11.54 -3.07 -12.13
N PHE A 168 10.90 -3.89 -12.98
CA PHE A 168 10.93 -5.36 -12.85
C PHE A 168 12.35 -5.90 -13.02
N GLU A 169 13.11 -5.40 -13.98
CA GLU A 169 14.51 -5.79 -14.17
C GLU A 169 15.36 -5.49 -12.93
N GLY A 170 15.19 -4.30 -12.32
CA GLY A 170 15.88 -3.94 -11.07
C GLY A 170 15.51 -4.81 -9.86
N ALA A 171 14.26 -5.34 -9.82
CA ALA A 171 13.83 -6.28 -8.79
C ALA A 171 14.29 -7.72 -9.07
N ASN A 172 14.46 -8.09 -10.35
CA ASN A 172 14.89 -9.42 -10.78
C ASN A 172 16.41 -9.62 -10.66
N ASP A 173 17.17 -8.54 -10.49
CA ASP A 173 18.61 -8.61 -10.44
C ASP A 173 19.10 -9.26 -9.14
N ASN A 174 19.76 -10.40 -9.29
CA ASN A 174 20.45 -11.06 -8.19
C ASN A 174 21.84 -10.42 -8.05
N TYR A 175 22.13 -9.80 -6.91
CA TYR A 175 23.41 -9.18 -6.61
C TYR A 175 24.60 -10.06 -7.03
N GLY A 176 25.48 -9.52 -7.87
CA GLY A 176 26.73 -10.14 -8.25
C GLY A 176 26.94 -10.40 -9.75
N THR A 177 25.92 -10.33 -10.57
CA THR A 177 26.06 -10.43 -12.03
C THR A 177 26.00 -9.04 -12.66
N HIS A 178 27.15 -8.44 -12.91
CA HIS A 178 27.28 -7.11 -13.57
C HIS A 178 26.93 -7.11 -15.07
N ASN A 179 26.21 -8.11 -15.59
CA ASN A 179 25.84 -8.13 -16.98
C ASN A 179 24.56 -7.33 -17.23
N MET A 180 24.71 -6.01 -17.38
CA MET A 180 23.67 -5.12 -17.93
C MET A 180 23.27 -5.46 -19.37
N GLU A 181 24.04 -6.29 -20.06
CA GLU A 181 23.88 -6.62 -21.49
C GLU A 181 22.71 -7.55 -21.80
N HIS A 182 22.16 -8.27 -20.81
CA HIS A 182 21.06 -9.23 -21.04
C HIS A 182 19.77 -8.84 -20.33
N GLY A 183 19.29 -7.60 -20.57
CA GLY A 183 17.93 -7.19 -20.17
C GLY A 183 16.88 -8.07 -20.86
N THR A 184 15.72 -8.24 -20.23
CA THR A 184 14.57 -8.92 -20.86
C THR A 184 14.14 -8.17 -22.12
N LYS A 185 13.74 -8.90 -23.19
CA LYS A 185 13.26 -8.26 -24.44
C LYS A 185 11.95 -7.50 -24.19
N THR A 186 11.03 -8.10 -23.45
CA THR A 186 9.68 -7.59 -23.24
C THR A 186 9.33 -7.39 -21.76
N LEU A 187 8.33 -6.56 -21.49
CA LEU A 187 7.74 -6.42 -20.14
C LEU A 187 7.18 -7.77 -19.64
N LYS A 188 6.54 -8.53 -20.52
CA LYS A 188 5.96 -9.85 -20.17
C LYS A 188 7.02 -10.83 -19.66
N GLU A 189 8.19 -10.85 -20.29
CA GLU A 189 9.32 -11.67 -19.81
C GLU A 189 9.84 -11.20 -18.45
N ALA A 190 9.99 -9.87 -18.25
CA ALA A 190 10.44 -9.31 -16.98
C ALA A 190 9.45 -9.66 -15.85
N GLN A 191 8.14 -9.56 -16.10
CA GLN A 191 7.08 -9.98 -15.19
C GLN A 191 7.14 -11.49 -14.91
N LYS A 192 7.27 -12.32 -15.95
CA LYS A 192 7.35 -13.78 -15.78
C LYS A 192 8.54 -14.19 -14.90
N LYS A 193 9.71 -13.60 -15.12
CA LYS A 193 10.90 -13.80 -14.28
C LYS A 193 10.63 -13.40 -12.82
N ASN A 194 9.85 -12.32 -12.58
CA ASN A 194 9.55 -11.84 -11.24
C ASN A 194 8.60 -12.76 -10.45
N GLU A 195 7.83 -13.64 -11.08
CA GLU A 195 6.96 -14.58 -10.36
C GLU A 195 7.74 -15.48 -9.37
N THR A 196 9.01 -15.77 -9.67
CA THR A 196 9.88 -16.66 -8.87
C THR A 196 11.17 -15.99 -8.40
N ALA A 197 11.36 -14.71 -8.67
CA ALA A 197 12.54 -13.96 -8.26
C ALA A 197 12.70 -13.91 -6.72
N LYS A 198 13.91 -13.58 -6.25
CA LYS A 198 14.20 -13.33 -4.83
C LYS A 198 13.37 -12.15 -4.30
N HIS A 199 13.31 -11.06 -5.08
CA HIS A 199 12.60 -9.85 -4.75
C HIS A 199 11.35 -9.73 -5.64
N ARG A 200 10.18 -10.13 -5.10
CA ARG A 200 8.94 -10.24 -5.86
C ARG A 200 8.08 -9.00 -5.70
N ILE A 201 7.68 -8.40 -6.81
CA ILE A 201 6.73 -7.30 -6.82
C ILE A 201 5.32 -7.87 -6.65
N ILE A 202 4.81 -7.80 -5.41
CA ILE A 202 3.50 -8.35 -5.02
C ILE A 202 2.36 -7.35 -5.18
N GLY A 203 2.69 -6.08 -5.36
CA GLY A 203 1.76 -5.00 -5.63
C GLY A 203 2.45 -3.89 -6.40
N LEU A 204 1.72 -3.26 -7.32
CA LEU A 204 2.18 -2.13 -8.10
C LEU A 204 1.15 -1.02 -8.03
N THR A 205 1.60 0.16 -7.65
CA THR A 205 0.79 1.36 -7.44
C THR A 205 1.23 2.47 -8.37
N ILE A 206 0.27 3.17 -8.96
CA ILE A 206 0.51 4.41 -9.73
C ILE A 206 -0.35 5.54 -9.17
N GLU A 207 0.07 6.79 -9.40
CA GLU A 207 -0.73 8.00 -9.13
C GLU A 207 -1.25 8.57 -10.44
N THR A 208 -2.54 8.90 -10.49
CA THR A 208 -3.14 9.56 -11.65
C THR A 208 -4.33 10.44 -11.25
N ARG A 209 -4.85 11.19 -12.21
CA ARG A 209 -6.06 11.99 -12.07
C ARG A 209 -7.29 11.18 -12.46
N PRO A 210 -8.49 11.46 -11.90
CA PRO A 210 -9.73 10.77 -12.28
C PRO A 210 -10.06 10.88 -13.77
N ASP A 211 -9.89 12.04 -14.36
CA ASP A 211 -10.17 12.36 -15.78
C ASP A 211 -9.26 11.63 -16.80
N TYR A 212 -8.30 10.84 -16.33
CA TYR A 212 -7.44 9.97 -17.15
C TYR A 212 -7.73 8.48 -16.97
N ILE A 213 -8.84 8.15 -16.33
CA ILE A 213 -9.28 6.76 -16.12
C ILE A 213 -10.47 6.46 -17.02
N ASP A 214 -10.22 5.65 -18.02
CA ASP A 214 -11.23 5.02 -18.87
C ASP A 214 -10.97 3.49 -18.95
N GLU A 215 -11.83 2.78 -19.64
CA GLU A 215 -11.70 1.33 -19.82
C GLU A 215 -10.40 0.93 -20.52
N ALA A 216 -9.96 1.70 -21.52
CA ALA A 216 -8.73 1.42 -22.28
C ALA A 216 -7.50 1.58 -21.39
N GLU A 217 -7.46 2.66 -20.57
CA GLU A 217 -6.39 2.89 -19.61
C GLU A 217 -6.37 1.79 -18.54
N ILE A 218 -7.51 1.35 -18.01
CA ILE A 218 -7.57 0.25 -17.04
C ILE A 218 -7.03 -1.05 -17.63
N ARG A 219 -7.44 -1.42 -18.85
CA ARG A 219 -6.89 -2.61 -19.53
C ARG A 219 -5.36 -2.51 -19.67
N ARG A 220 -4.86 -1.32 -19.95
CA ARG A 220 -3.42 -1.05 -20.07
C ARG A 220 -2.72 -1.11 -18.71
N LEU A 221 -3.26 -0.47 -17.68
CA LEU A 221 -2.74 -0.54 -16.31
C LEU A 221 -2.64 -1.99 -15.82
N ARG A 222 -3.65 -2.82 -16.13
CA ARG A 222 -3.60 -4.26 -15.81
C ARG A 222 -2.48 -5.00 -16.57
N LYS A 223 -2.24 -4.70 -17.85
CA LYS A 223 -1.10 -5.25 -18.60
C LYS A 223 0.25 -4.83 -18.00
N LEU A 224 0.35 -3.62 -17.48
CA LEU A 224 1.53 -3.15 -16.74
C LEU A 224 1.72 -3.86 -15.38
N GLY A 225 0.69 -4.52 -14.85
CA GLY A 225 0.72 -5.22 -13.55
C GLY A 225 0.23 -4.37 -12.36
N VAL A 226 -0.41 -3.23 -12.61
CA VAL A 226 -0.96 -2.34 -11.58
C VAL A 226 -2.05 -3.05 -10.78
N THR A 227 -2.00 -2.94 -9.46
CA THR A 227 -2.98 -3.52 -8.52
C THR A 227 -3.66 -2.46 -7.65
N ARG A 228 -3.12 -1.24 -7.62
CA ARG A 228 -3.69 -0.11 -6.89
C ARG A 228 -3.49 1.18 -7.67
N VAL A 229 -4.51 2.01 -7.66
CA VAL A 229 -4.47 3.37 -8.22
C VAL A 229 -4.67 4.37 -7.10
N GLU A 230 -3.78 5.35 -7.02
CA GLU A 230 -3.91 6.50 -6.17
C GLU A 230 -4.52 7.64 -6.98
N LEU A 231 -5.78 7.95 -6.69
CA LEU A 231 -6.52 9.00 -7.39
C LEU A 231 -6.36 10.34 -6.71
N GLY A 232 -5.93 11.33 -7.46
CA GLY A 232 -5.86 12.71 -7.01
C GLY A 232 -7.24 13.38 -6.98
N VAL A 233 -8.11 12.94 -6.09
CA VAL A 233 -9.48 13.46 -5.90
C VAL A 233 -9.44 14.88 -5.33
N GLN A 234 -8.75 15.06 -4.22
CA GLN A 234 -8.50 16.28 -3.46
C GLN A 234 -9.72 16.77 -2.67
N SER A 235 -10.87 16.96 -3.31
CA SER A 235 -12.16 17.33 -2.71
C SER A 235 -13.31 16.63 -3.44
N ILE A 236 -14.49 16.57 -2.83
CA ILE A 236 -15.75 16.12 -3.45
C ILE A 236 -16.76 17.25 -3.64
N TYR A 237 -16.29 18.48 -3.56
CA TYR A 237 -17.10 19.67 -3.78
C TYR A 237 -16.67 20.36 -5.08
N GLU A 238 -17.61 20.55 -6.00
CA GLU A 238 -17.35 21.10 -7.34
C GLU A 238 -16.76 22.50 -7.26
N ASP A 239 -17.31 23.36 -6.40
CA ASP A 239 -16.82 24.72 -6.17
C ASP A 239 -15.37 24.73 -5.67
N VAL A 240 -15.03 23.86 -4.70
CA VAL A 240 -13.66 23.75 -4.17
C VAL A 240 -12.70 23.28 -5.26
N LEU A 241 -13.09 22.30 -6.08
CA LEU A 241 -12.28 21.82 -7.20
C LEU A 241 -12.03 22.93 -8.22
N ASN A 242 -13.07 23.70 -8.56
CA ASN A 242 -12.99 24.81 -9.51
C ASN A 242 -12.11 25.96 -8.99
N TYR A 243 -12.30 26.41 -7.74
CA TYR A 243 -11.45 27.43 -7.12
C TYR A 243 -9.97 27.07 -7.13
N ASN A 244 -9.65 25.78 -7.01
CA ASN A 244 -8.28 25.30 -7.01
C ASN A 244 -7.75 24.91 -8.40
N ASN A 245 -8.44 25.24 -9.49
CA ASN A 245 -8.07 24.93 -10.87
C ASN A 245 -7.77 23.43 -11.08
N ARG A 246 -8.61 22.56 -10.50
CA ARG A 246 -8.35 21.12 -10.53
C ARG A 246 -8.53 20.52 -11.93
N GLY A 247 -9.46 21.07 -12.74
CA GLY A 247 -9.71 20.68 -14.13
C GLY A 247 -10.35 19.30 -14.30
N HIS A 248 -10.99 18.77 -13.26
CA HIS A 248 -11.95 17.68 -13.29
C HIS A 248 -12.95 17.91 -12.16
N GLY A 249 -14.15 17.37 -12.31
CA GLY A 249 -15.22 17.49 -11.35
C GLY A 249 -15.58 16.17 -10.64
N ILE A 250 -16.73 16.18 -10.00
CA ILE A 250 -17.26 15.02 -9.26
C ILE A 250 -17.60 13.88 -10.22
N LYS A 251 -18.08 14.19 -11.42
CA LYS A 251 -18.44 13.19 -12.43
C LYS A 251 -17.27 12.26 -12.74
N GLU A 252 -16.12 12.81 -13.07
CA GLU A 252 -14.90 12.05 -13.39
C GLU A 252 -14.42 11.23 -12.19
N ILE A 253 -14.57 11.74 -10.96
CA ILE A 253 -14.24 11.00 -9.73
C ILE A 253 -15.12 9.76 -9.58
N VAL A 254 -16.42 9.90 -9.78
CA VAL A 254 -17.42 8.82 -9.65
C VAL A 254 -17.21 7.76 -10.73
N GLU A 255 -17.07 8.18 -11.99
CA GLU A 255 -16.85 7.27 -13.13
C GLU A 255 -15.54 6.49 -12.98
N ALA A 256 -14.44 7.16 -12.67
CA ALA A 256 -13.15 6.50 -12.42
C ALA A 256 -13.22 5.50 -11.26
N THR A 257 -13.93 5.85 -10.18
CA THR A 257 -14.10 4.97 -9.03
C THR A 257 -14.87 3.71 -9.39
N ALA A 258 -15.96 3.83 -10.11
CA ALA A 258 -16.77 2.70 -10.56
C ALA A 258 -15.99 1.74 -11.45
N LEU A 259 -15.32 2.26 -12.48
CA LEU A 259 -14.50 1.46 -13.40
C LEU A 259 -13.35 0.74 -12.68
N LEU A 260 -12.62 1.44 -11.80
CA LEU A 260 -11.52 0.85 -11.05
C LEU A 260 -11.97 -0.24 -10.09
N LYS A 261 -13.11 -0.06 -9.40
CA LYS A 261 -13.69 -1.08 -8.51
C LYS A 261 -14.10 -2.31 -9.28
N ASP A 262 -14.79 -2.17 -10.39
CA ASP A 262 -15.25 -3.29 -11.21
C ASP A 262 -14.08 -4.06 -11.85
N ALA A 263 -12.98 -3.38 -12.18
CA ALA A 263 -11.75 -4.03 -12.58
C ALA A 263 -10.96 -4.67 -11.42
N GLY A 264 -11.44 -4.57 -10.19
CA GLY A 264 -10.80 -5.13 -8.99
C GLY A 264 -9.63 -4.33 -8.44
N LEU A 265 -9.30 -3.17 -9.01
CA LEU A 265 -8.21 -2.33 -8.53
C LEU A 265 -8.50 -1.74 -7.15
N LYS A 266 -7.51 -1.73 -6.26
CA LYS A 266 -7.61 -0.98 -5.01
C LYS A 266 -7.54 0.51 -5.31
N ILE A 267 -8.32 1.30 -4.58
CA ILE A 267 -8.42 2.74 -4.80
C ILE A 267 -7.97 3.47 -3.54
N ASN A 268 -6.98 4.35 -3.71
CA ASN A 268 -6.51 5.23 -2.65
C ASN A 268 -6.81 6.68 -3.05
N TYR A 269 -7.74 7.32 -2.35
CA TYR A 269 -8.00 8.74 -2.58
C TYR A 269 -6.93 9.60 -1.91
N HIS A 270 -6.38 10.54 -2.66
CA HIS A 270 -5.69 11.68 -2.11
C HIS A 270 -6.72 12.77 -1.83
N ILE A 271 -6.90 13.11 -0.58
CA ILE A 271 -7.81 14.15 -0.10
C ILE A 271 -6.97 15.27 0.50
N MET A 272 -7.29 16.48 0.16
CA MET A 272 -6.66 17.67 0.73
C MET A 272 -7.64 18.39 1.65
N LEU A 273 -7.16 18.77 2.81
CA LEU A 273 -7.85 19.66 3.74
C LEU A 273 -7.36 21.09 3.51
N ASP A 274 -8.20 22.05 3.87
CA ASP A 274 -7.79 23.44 3.85
C ASP A 274 -7.51 23.97 2.43
N LEU A 275 -8.27 23.51 1.43
CA LEU A 275 -8.24 24.07 0.09
C LEU A 275 -9.00 25.41 0.03
N ILE A 276 -8.63 26.28 -0.89
CA ILE A 276 -9.39 27.52 -1.13
C ILE A 276 -10.86 27.17 -1.43
N GLY A 277 -11.79 27.87 -0.79
CA GLY A 277 -13.24 27.61 -0.90
C GLY A 277 -13.75 26.52 0.05
N SER A 278 -12.86 25.92 0.88
CA SER A 278 -13.23 25.01 1.96
C SER A 278 -13.06 25.65 3.33
N ASN A 279 -13.58 25.00 4.34
CA ASN A 279 -13.39 25.29 5.76
C ASN A 279 -13.41 23.99 6.57
N ALA A 280 -13.11 24.07 7.87
CA ALA A 280 -13.00 22.88 8.72
C ALA A 280 -14.31 22.06 8.82
N GLU A 281 -15.46 22.70 8.79
CA GLU A 281 -16.77 22.04 8.83
C GLU A 281 -17.05 21.32 7.50
N LYS A 282 -16.80 22.00 6.38
CA LYS A 282 -16.95 21.43 5.03
C LYS A 282 -15.98 20.27 4.81
N ASP A 283 -14.73 20.41 5.26
CA ASP A 283 -13.74 19.35 5.22
C ASP A 283 -14.13 18.15 6.08
N GLU A 284 -14.70 18.35 7.26
CA GLU A 284 -15.21 17.27 8.11
C GLU A 284 -16.41 16.55 7.47
N LYS A 285 -17.36 17.31 6.91
CA LYS A 285 -18.55 16.80 6.24
C LYS A 285 -18.21 15.96 5.00
N MET A 286 -17.15 16.34 4.30
CA MET A 286 -16.61 15.55 3.18
C MET A 286 -16.38 14.08 3.57
N PHE A 287 -15.82 13.81 4.76
CA PHE A 287 -15.55 12.43 5.20
C PHE A 287 -16.81 11.66 5.58
N GLU A 288 -17.87 12.32 5.99
CA GLU A 288 -19.18 11.67 6.15
C GLU A 288 -19.73 11.24 4.79
N ILE A 289 -19.71 12.16 3.82
CA ILE A 289 -20.22 11.89 2.46
C ILE A 289 -19.39 10.80 1.77
N LEU A 290 -18.06 10.81 1.90
CA LEU A 290 -17.20 9.78 1.30
C LEU A 290 -17.57 8.35 1.69
N PHE A 291 -18.24 8.15 2.83
CA PHE A 291 -18.59 6.83 3.35
C PHE A 291 -20.10 6.58 3.52
N SER A 292 -20.95 7.58 3.31
CA SER A 292 -22.40 7.42 3.22
C SER A 292 -22.91 7.32 1.77
N ASP A 293 -22.23 7.99 0.85
CA ASP A 293 -22.55 7.98 -0.58
C ASP A 293 -21.83 6.82 -1.28
N GLU A 294 -22.59 5.88 -1.84
CA GLU A 294 -22.06 4.69 -2.51
C GLU A 294 -21.23 4.99 -3.77
N ARG A 295 -21.34 6.19 -4.34
CA ARG A 295 -20.57 6.59 -5.51
C ARG A 295 -19.07 6.70 -5.22
N PHE A 296 -18.66 6.92 -3.98
CA PHE A 296 -17.25 7.10 -3.59
C PHE A 296 -16.67 5.83 -2.93
N GLN A 297 -16.81 5.63 -1.64
CA GLN A 297 -16.36 4.46 -0.87
C GLN A 297 -14.91 4.03 -1.15
N PRO A 298 -13.89 4.90 -0.98
CA PRO A 298 -12.50 4.52 -1.24
C PRO A 298 -12.01 3.43 -0.29
N ASP A 299 -11.09 2.57 -0.75
CA ASP A 299 -10.49 1.54 0.08
C ASP A 299 -9.44 2.12 1.04
N TRP A 300 -8.67 3.10 0.55
CA TRP A 300 -7.57 3.74 1.25
C TRP A 300 -7.66 5.25 1.15
N LEU A 301 -7.02 5.95 2.11
CA LEU A 301 -6.94 7.39 2.14
C LEU A 301 -5.50 7.87 2.40
N LYS A 302 -5.11 8.92 1.69
CA LYS A 302 -4.06 9.86 2.05
C LYS A 302 -4.73 11.20 2.32
N ILE A 303 -4.58 11.72 3.53
CA ILE A 303 -5.15 13.01 3.94
C ILE A 303 -4.00 13.98 4.06
N TYR A 304 -4.01 15.03 3.24
CA TYR A 304 -2.95 16.01 3.15
C TYR A 304 -3.48 17.41 3.48
N PRO A 305 -3.10 17.98 4.63
CA PRO A 305 -3.31 19.41 4.86
C PRO A 305 -2.60 20.23 3.79
N THR A 306 -3.24 21.27 3.31
CA THR A 306 -2.65 22.20 2.33
C THR A 306 -1.46 22.92 2.96
N SER A 307 -0.37 22.99 2.22
CA SER A 307 0.85 23.71 2.61
C SER A 307 1.18 24.75 1.55
N VAL A 308 1.51 25.95 1.99
CA VAL A 308 1.97 27.03 1.10
C VAL A 308 3.45 26.84 0.82
N ILE A 309 3.79 26.67 -0.45
CA ILE A 309 5.14 26.45 -0.94
C ILE A 309 5.47 27.56 -1.96
N LYS A 310 6.67 28.13 -1.91
CA LYS A 310 7.06 29.30 -2.75
C LYS A 310 6.84 29.08 -4.25
N THR A 311 7.04 27.88 -4.75
CA THR A 311 6.93 27.52 -6.17
C THR A 311 5.53 27.07 -6.61
N ALA A 312 4.55 27.15 -5.71
CA ALA A 312 3.14 26.91 -6.03
C ALA A 312 2.39 28.26 -6.22
N PRO A 313 1.44 28.35 -7.17
CA PRO A 313 0.64 29.56 -7.36
C PRO A 313 -0.07 30.05 -6.10
N LEU A 314 -0.44 29.14 -5.19
CA LEU A 314 -1.05 29.44 -3.90
C LEU A 314 -0.21 30.40 -3.03
N TYR A 315 1.11 30.43 -3.23
CA TYR A 315 1.99 31.33 -2.50
C TYR A 315 1.63 32.80 -2.69
N GLN A 316 1.27 33.21 -3.92
CA GLN A 316 0.87 34.58 -4.18
C GLN A 316 -0.45 34.95 -3.50
N LEU A 317 -1.44 34.05 -3.54
CA LEU A 317 -2.73 34.25 -2.86
C LEU A 317 -2.57 34.36 -1.34
N TRP A 318 -1.67 33.58 -0.76
CA TRP A 318 -1.32 33.70 0.66
C TRP A 318 -0.64 35.04 0.97
N LYS A 319 0.31 35.48 0.14
CA LYS A 319 1.00 36.77 0.29
C LYS A 319 0.02 37.95 0.21
N ASP A 320 -0.96 37.86 -0.68
CA ASP A 320 -2.03 38.86 -0.87
C ASP A 320 -3.14 38.74 0.19
N LYS A 321 -2.96 37.90 1.23
CA LYS A 321 -3.93 37.64 2.30
C LYS A 321 -5.30 37.13 1.83
N LYS A 322 -5.36 36.56 0.61
CA LYS A 322 -6.56 35.92 0.03
C LYS A 322 -6.73 34.45 0.43
N TYR A 323 -5.75 33.88 1.09
CA TYR A 323 -5.74 32.55 1.63
C TYR A 323 -4.98 32.50 2.96
N GLN A 324 -5.56 31.85 3.96
CA GLN A 324 -4.96 31.62 5.27
C GLN A 324 -5.12 30.15 5.66
N PRO A 325 -4.01 29.40 5.86
CA PRO A 325 -4.12 27.99 6.26
C PRO A 325 -4.59 27.82 7.72
N TYR A 326 -5.19 26.65 8.01
CA TYR A 326 -5.58 26.30 9.37
C TYR A 326 -4.41 26.36 10.35
N THR A 327 -4.69 26.80 11.56
CA THR A 327 -3.73 26.66 12.66
C THR A 327 -3.47 25.18 13.00
N ASN A 328 -2.35 24.89 13.62
CA ASN A 328 -2.05 23.53 14.08
C ASN A 328 -3.11 22.98 15.05
N LYS A 329 -3.74 23.84 15.86
CA LYS A 329 -4.80 23.48 16.80
C LYS A 329 -6.08 23.08 16.05
N GLU A 330 -6.55 23.88 15.13
CA GLU A 330 -7.71 23.60 14.28
C GLU A 330 -7.52 22.31 13.48
N LEU A 331 -6.37 22.18 12.82
CA LEU A 331 -6.04 20.99 12.05
C LEU A 331 -6.01 19.71 12.89
N THR A 332 -5.43 19.78 14.09
CA THR A 332 -5.38 18.64 15.02
C THR A 332 -6.79 18.23 15.45
N GLN A 333 -7.64 19.19 15.82
CA GLN A 333 -9.03 18.93 16.22
C GLN A 333 -9.83 18.33 15.05
N LEU A 334 -9.72 18.90 13.86
CA LEU A 334 -10.36 18.39 12.65
C LEU A 334 -9.94 16.95 12.33
N LEU A 335 -8.64 16.65 12.35
CA LEU A 335 -8.13 15.30 12.07
C LEU A 335 -8.57 14.27 13.11
N ILE A 336 -8.73 14.65 14.38
CA ILE A 336 -9.28 13.78 15.43
C ILE A 336 -10.74 13.43 15.09
N ARG A 337 -11.59 14.43 14.76
CA ARG A 337 -12.99 14.21 14.38
C ARG A 337 -13.10 13.36 13.13
N ILE A 338 -12.32 13.65 12.09
CA ILE A 338 -12.25 12.83 10.86
C ILE A 338 -11.89 11.38 11.18
N LYS A 339 -10.87 11.13 12.01
CA LYS A 339 -10.43 9.76 12.34
C LYS A 339 -11.48 8.94 13.07
N GLN A 340 -12.38 9.56 13.81
CA GLN A 340 -13.50 8.87 14.47
C GLN A 340 -14.56 8.40 13.46
N LYS A 341 -14.72 9.09 12.33
CA LYS A 341 -15.72 8.80 11.28
C LYS A 341 -15.25 7.73 10.27
N ILE A 342 -13.96 7.35 10.29
CA ILE A 342 -13.40 6.40 9.31
C ILE A 342 -13.91 4.98 9.55
N PRO A 343 -14.54 4.33 8.55
CA PRO A 343 -15.02 2.96 8.66
C PRO A 343 -13.90 1.93 8.89
N PRO A 344 -14.22 0.78 9.51
CA PRO A 344 -13.22 -0.26 9.82
C PRO A 344 -12.63 -0.96 8.59
N TYR A 345 -13.25 -0.84 7.43
CA TYR A 345 -12.72 -1.36 6.16
C TYR A 345 -11.82 -0.39 5.40
N VAL A 346 -11.58 0.82 5.92
CA VAL A 346 -10.74 1.85 5.26
C VAL A 346 -9.37 1.91 5.89
N ARG A 347 -8.32 2.13 5.07
CA ARG A 347 -6.95 2.32 5.54
C ARG A 347 -6.48 3.76 5.36
N ILE A 348 -6.19 4.48 6.43
CA ILE A 348 -5.48 5.76 6.35
C ILE A 348 -3.98 5.50 6.22
N THR A 349 -3.41 5.74 5.05
CA THR A 349 -1.99 5.50 4.79
C THR A 349 -1.10 6.64 5.26
N ARG A 350 -1.52 7.90 5.02
CA ARG A 350 -0.80 9.11 5.43
C ARG A 350 -1.76 10.17 5.97
N LEU A 351 -1.27 11.00 6.91
CA LEU A 351 -1.95 12.19 7.44
C LEU A 351 -1.17 13.48 7.15
N ILE A 352 -0.02 13.37 6.52
CA ILE A 352 0.83 14.50 6.12
C ILE A 352 1.69 14.07 4.95
N ARG A 353 2.09 15.00 4.12
CA ARG A 353 3.09 14.80 3.07
C ARG A 353 4.50 14.99 3.63
N ASP A 354 5.49 14.27 3.08
CA ASP A 354 6.90 14.35 3.51
C ASP A 354 7.59 15.59 2.89
N ILE A 355 7.00 16.79 3.04
CA ILE A 355 7.60 18.06 2.61
C ILE A 355 8.60 18.50 3.68
N PRO A 356 9.86 18.82 3.33
CA PRO A 356 10.81 19.38 4.27
C PRO A 356 10.31 20.69 4.87
N LEU A 357 10.47 20.85 6.19
CA LEU A 357 9.88 21.99 6.92
C LEU A 357 10.34 23.36 6.41
N GLN A 358 11.58 23.44 5.94
CA GLN A 358 12.15 24.67 5.36
C GLN A 358 11.44 25.12 4.09
N ASN A 359 10.77 24.22 3.37
CA ASN A 359 10.06 24.52 2.13
C ASN A 359 8.60 24.94 2.39
N ILE A 360 8.10 24.79 3.62
CA ILE A 360 6.75 25.20 4.00
C ILE A 360 6.79 26.65 4.49
N VAL A 361 6.17 27.56 3.74
CA VAL A 361 6.05 28.96 4.13
C VAL A 361 4.96 29.13 5.18
N ALA A 362 3.76 28.59 4.91
CA ALA A 362 2.61 28.59 5.81
C ALA A 362 1.86 27.27 5.75
N GLY A 363 1.09 26.96 6.81
CA GLY A 363 0.45 25.69 7.04
C GLY A 363 1.17 24.86 8.11
N SER A 364 0.77 23.60 8.29
CA SER A 364 1.33 22.77 9.37
C SER A 364 2.79 22.38 9.11
N LYS A 365 3.65 22.73 10.07
CA LYS A 365 5.08 22.36 10.12
C LYS A 365 5.37 21.21 11.09
N VAL A 366 4.37 20.39 11.42
CA VAL A 366 4.50 19.28 12.38
C VAL A 366 4.87 18.00 11.64
N SER A 367 6.12 17.55 11.77
CA SER A 367 6.64 16.35 11.06
C SER A 367 6.05 15.03 11.57
N ASN A 368 5.67 14.96 12.84
CA ASN A 368 5.12 13.76 13.53
C ASN A 368 3.62 13.90 13.87
N LEU A 369 2.88 14.64 13.06
CA LEU A 369 1.46 14.93 13.24
C LEU A 369 0.61 13.66 13.56
N ARG A 370 0.90 12.53 12.92
CA ARG A 370 0.21 11.26 13.21
C ARG A 370 0.39 10.81 14.66
N GLN A 371 1.62 10.86 15.19
CA GLN A 371 1.93 10.44 16.55
C GLN A 371 1.25 11.37 17.56
N ASP A 372 1.27 12.68 17.31
CA ASP A 372 0.68 13.68 18.20
C ASP A 372 -0.85 13.53 18.23
N ILE A 373 -1.49 13.31 17.09
CA ILE A 373 -2.93 12.99 17.01
C ILE A 373 -3.25 11.70 17.78
N HIS A 374 -2.44 10.64 17.66
CA HIS A 374 -2.68 9.39 18.39
C HIS A 374 -2.55 9.59 19.90
N LYS A 375 -1.54 10.35 20.37
CA LYS A 375 -1.38 10.68 21.80
C LYS A 375 -2.59 11.47 22.33
N GLU A 376 -3.03 12.46 21.57
CA GLU A 376 -4.17 13.31 21.99
C GLU A 376 -5.49 12.52 21.98
N MET A 377 -5.71 11.65 20.99
CA MET A 377 -6.86 10.74 20.97
C MET A 377 -6.85 9.80 22.20
N ALA A 378 -5.69 9.21 22.52
CA ALA A 378 -5.56 8.34 23.69
C ALA A 378 -5.84 9.09 25.00
N ARG A 379 -5.33 10.34 25.15
CA ARG A 379 -5.61 11.19 26.31
C ARG A 379 -7.11 11.48 26.50
N ARG A 380 -7.88 11.53 25.40
CA ARG A 380 -9.34 11.75 25.40
C ARG A 380 -10.17 10.46 25.36
N ASN A 381 -9.56 9.28 25.49
CA ASN A 381 -10.23 7.98 25.33
C ASN A 381 -10.95 7.81 23.96
N LEU A 382 -10.43 8.47 22.90
CA LEU A 382 -10.97 8.38 21.55
C LEU A 382 -10.21 7.33 20.74
N THR A 383 -10.93 6.60 19.88
CA THR A 383 -10.36 5.54 19.05
C THR A 383 -10.59 5.79 17.55
N CYS A 384 -9.69 5.23 16.72
CA CYS A 384 -9.84 5.23 15.27
C CYS A 384 -9.98 3.79 14.77
N LYS A 385 -11.09 3.49 14.10
CA LYS A 385 -11.40 2.14 13.61
C LYS A 385 -10.70 1.76 12.30
N CYS A 386 -9.89 2.64 11.70
CA CYS A 386 -9.25 2.33 10.42
C CYS A 386 -8.29 1.14 10.51
N ILE A 387 -8.09 0.44 9.39
CA ILE A 387 -7.20 -0.74 9.29
C ILE A 387 -5.81 -0.45 9.89
N ARG A 388 -5.21 0.71 9.57
CA ARG A 388 -3.86 1.08 10.03
C ARG A 388 -3.74 1.19 11.56
N CYS A 389 -4.81 1.57 12.24
CA CYS A 389 -4.82 1.69 13.70
C CYS A 389 -5.03 0.34 14.39
N ARG A 390 -5.67 -0.60 13.70
CA ARG A 390 -6.03 -1.92 14.24
C ARG A 390 -5.13 -3.07 13.76
N GLU A 391 -4.28 -2.86 12.75
CA GLU A 391 -3.36 -3.91 12.28
C GLU A 391 -2.46 -4.40 13.42
N ILE A 392 -2.45 -5.72 13.66
CA ILE A 392 -1.54 -6.31 14.65
C ILE A 392 -0.09 -6.15 14.19
N ARG A 393 0.79 -5.88 15.14
CA ARG A 393 2.21 -5.62 14.86
C ARG A 393 3.09 -6.69 15.51
N GLU A 394 3.67 -6.40 16.67
CA GLU A 394 4.58 -7.27 17.42
C GLU A 394 3.89 -7.99 18.60
N GLU A 395 2.59 -7.78 18.76
CA GLU A 395 1.80 -8.36 19.86
C GLU A 395 1.61 -9.86 19.68
N ASN A 396 1.41 -10.56 20.79
CA ASN A 396 1.10 -11.97 20.78
C ASN A 396 -0.24 -12.21 20.08
N PHE A 397 -0.27 -13.29 19.31
CA PHE A 397 -1.49 -13.69 18.62
C PHE A 397 -2.54 -14.14 19.62
N ASP A 398 -3.69 -13.47 19.66
CA ASP A 398 -4.85 -13.97 20.40
C ASP A 398 -5.38 -15.26 19.75
N LYS A 399 -5.70 -16.26 20.59
CA LYS A 399 -6.30 -17.52 20.13
C LYS A 399 -7.79 -17.35 19.82
N ASN A 400 -8.44 -16.34 20.41
CA ASN A 400 -9.88 -16.08 20.34
C ASN A 400 -10.23 -15.06 19.25
N ILE A 401 -9.81 -15.31 18.00
CA ILE A 401 -10.16 -14.46 16.87
C ILE A 401 -11.42 -14.96 16.17
N LYS A 402 -12.29 -14.04 15.74
CA LYS A 402 -13.51 -14.32 14.97
C LYS A 402 -13.43 -13.79 13.54
N LEU A 403 -14.16 -14.44 12.64
CA LEU A 403 -14.39 -13.94 11.29
C LEU A 403 -15.52 -12.93 11.34
N ILE A 404 -15.21 -11.70 10.94
CA ILE A 404 -16.17 -10.60 10.82
C ILE A 404 -16.42 -10.32 9.35
N ARG A 405 -17.68 -10.07 9.01
CA ARG A 405 -18.13 -9.69 7.69
C ARG A 405 -18.84 -8.34 7.74
N ARG A 406 -18.44 -7.44 6.84
CA ARG A 406 -19.08 -6.12 6.65
C ARG A 406 -19.42 -5.95 5.18
N ASP A 407 -20.71 -5.80 4.88
CA ASP A 407 -21.22 -5.61 3.52
C ASP A 407 -21.60 -4.14 3.34
N TYR A 408 -21.26 -3.56 2.19
CA TYR A 408 -21.68 -2.22 1.82
C TYR A 408 -21.82 -2.09 0.30
N SER A 409 -22.68 -1.16 -0.14
CA SER A 409 -22.83 -0.81 -1.55
C SER A 409 -21.73 0.15 -1.97
N ALA A 410 -21.21 0.00 -3.17
CA ALA A 410 -20.23 0.91 -3.75
C ALA A 410 -20.27 0.85 -5.27
N SER A 411 -20.52 2.00 -5.92
CA SER A 411 -20.52 2.14 -7.38
C SER A 411 -21.33 1.03 -8.04
N ASP A 412 -22.64 0.98 -7.75
CA ASP A 412 -23.64 0.01 -8.26
C ASP A 412 -23.28 -1.48 -8.05
N GLY A 413 -22.26 -1.77 -7.30
CA GLY A 413 -21.82 -3.11 -6.95
C GLY A 413 -21.87 -3.35 -5.44
N LYS A 414 -21.51 -4.57 -5.02
CA LYS A 414 -21.47 -4.94 -3.60
C LYS A 414 -20.04 -5.21 -3.17
N GLU A 415 -19.61 -4.56 -2.11
CA GLU A 415 -18.33 -4.83 -1.43
C GLU A 415 -18.58 -5.67 -0.17
N ILE A 416 -17.77 -6.68 0.03
CA ILE A 416 -17.82 -7.57 1.19
C ILE A 416 -16.43 -7.59 1.80
N PHE A 417 -16.30 -6.95 2.96
CA PHE A 417 -15.06 -6.92 3.72
C PHE A 417 -15.07 -8.04 4.75
N LEU A 418 -14.19 -9.01 4.57
CA LEU A 418 -13.98 -10.12 5.47
C LEU A 418 -12.71 -9.88 6.28
N SER A 419 -12.78 -10.04 7.59
CA SER A 419 -11.62 -9.86 8.46
C SER A 419 -11.59 -10.87 9.60
N PHE A 420 -10.39 -11.27 10.03
CA PHE A 420 -10.17 -11.90 11.31
C PHE A 420 -9.76 -10.85 12.32
N GLU A 421 -10.53 -10.69 13.38
CA GLU A 421 -10.36 -9.69 14.43
C GLU A 421 -10.50 -10.33 15.81
N ASP A 422 -9.99 -9.68 16.87
CA ASP A 422 -10.27 -10.07 18.25
C ASP A 422 -11.75 -9.80 18.61
N ASN A 423 -12.17 -10.27 19.79
CA ASN A 423 -13.56 -10.13 20.23
C ASN A 423 -14.01 -8.66 20.40
N GLU A 424 -13.08 -7.76 20.74
CA GLU A 424 -13.33 -6.34 20.93
C GLU A 424 -13.16 -5.50 19.66
N GLU A 425 -12.80 -6.14 18.54
CA GLU A 425 -12.54 -5.49 17.24
C GLU A 425 -11.40 -4.43 17.28
N LYS A 426 -10.52 -4.55 18.26
CA LYS A 426 -9.36 -3.66 18.44
C LYS A 426 -8.16 -4.07 17.59
N HIS A 427 -7.99 -5.37 17.30
CA HIS A 427 -6.86 -5.91 16.55
C HIS A 427 -7.32 -6.66 15.30
N LEU A 428 -6.70 -6.31 14.18
CA LEU A 428 -6.94 -6.90 12.87
C LEU A 428 -5.77 -7.81 12.47
N TYR A 429 -6.05 -9.10 12.26
CA TYR A 429 -5.06 -10.14 11.94
C TYR A 429 -4.98 -10.44 10.45
N ALA A 430 -6.11 -10.42 9.75
CA ALA A 430 -6.17 -10.66 8.31
C ALA A 430 -7.41 -10.02 7.71
N LEU A 431 -7.37 -9.68 6.44
CA LEU A 431 -8.50 -9.13 5.69
C LEU A 431 -8.56 -9.66 4.27
N LEU A 432 -9.77 -9.64 3.70
CA LEU A 432 -10.05 -9.85 2.29
C LEU A 432 -11.17 -8.90 1.84
N ARG A 433 -11.01 -8.32 0.65
CA ARG A 433 -12.07 -7.55 -0.04
C ARG A 433 -12.60 -8.38 -1.20
N LEU A 434 -13.87 -8.74 -1.11
CA LEU A 434 -14.62 -9.38 -2.18
C LEU A 434 -15.58 -8.36 -2.78
N ARG A 435 -15.57 -8.22 -4.12
CA ARG A 435 -16.52 -7.41 -4.86
C ARG A 435 -17.42 -8.28 -5.72
N ILE A 436 -18.70 -7.96 -5.72
CA ILE A 436 -19.64 -8.36 -6.76
C ILE A 436 -19.80 -7.15 -7.68
N PRO A 437 -19.31 -7.22 -8.93
CA PRO A 437 -19.29 -6.08 -9.83
C PRO A 437 -20.71 -5.59 -10.20
N SER A 438 -20.82 -4.33 -10.63
CA SER A 438 -22.09 -3.72 -11.06
C SER A 438 -22.74 -4.48 -12.21
N GLN A 439 -21.94 -5.08 -13.11
CA GLN A 439 -22.41 -5.88 -14.23
C GLN A 439 -23.21 -7.11 -13.81
N HIS A 440 -22.95 -7.67 -12.63
CA HIS A 440 -23.77 -8.77 -12.09
C HIS A 440 -25.23 -8.36 -11.89
N PHE A 441 -25.46 -7.14 -11.42
CA PHE A 441 -26.79 -6.62 -11.12
C PHE A 441 -27.48 -6.05 -12.37
N SER A 442 -26.72 -5.35 -13.22
CA SER A 442 -27.24 -4.76 -14.46
C SER A 442 -27.38 -5.75 -15.62
N LYS A 443 -26.86 -6.99 -15.45
CA LYS A 443 -26.86 -8.05 -16.50
C LYS A 443 -26.11 -7.66 -17.78
N LYS A 444 -25.18 -6.72 -17.69
CA LYS A 444 -24.32 -6.30 -18.80
C LYS A 444 -23.01 -7.09 -18.82
N ASP A 445 -22.39 -7.15 -19.98
CA ASP A 445 -21.04 -7.69 -20.11
C ASP A 445 -20.01 -6.77 -19.42
N HIS A 446 -18.98 -7.40 -18.85
CA HIS A 446 -17.89 -6.67 -18.24
C HIS A 446 -16.93 -6.16 -19.33
N PHE A 447 -16.46 -4.91 -19.23
CA PHE A 447 -15.53 -4.33 -20.21
C PHE A 447 -14.17 -5.06 -20.28
N ILE A 448 -13.83 -5.89 -19.28
CA ILE A 448 -12.71 -6.86 -19.31
C ILE A 448 -13.32 -8.25 -19.49
N LYS A 449 -13.18 -8.83 -20.68
CA LYS A 449 -13.81 -10.10 -21.07
C LYS A 449 -13.60 -11.25 -20.07
N GLU A 450 -12.40 -11.36 -19.52
CA GLU A 450 -12.05 -12.41 -18.56
C GLU A 450 -12.86 -12.33 -17.26
N LEU A 451 -13.39 -11.16 -16.94
CA LEU A 451 -14.17 -10.89 -15.72
C LEU A 451 -15.69 -11.05 -15.91
N ASN A 452 -16.16 -11.42 -17.09
CA ASN A 452 -17.58 -11.72 -17.30
C ASN A 452 -18.06 -12.79 -16.32
N ASN A 453 -19.14 -12.49 -15.61
CA ASN A 453 -19.76 -13.35 -14.59
C ASN A 453 -18.80 -13.79 -13.46
N CYS A 454 -17.84 -12.93 -13.09
CA CYS A 454 -16.89 -13.16 -12.01
C CYS A 454 -17.24 -12.34 -10.76
N ALA A 455 -17.06 -12.95 -9.58
CA ALA A 455 -16.76 -12.20 -8.37
C ALA A 455 -15.28 -11.85 -8.31
N LEU A 456 -14.90 -10.76 -7.63
CA LEU A 456 -13.52 -10.26 -7.63
C LEU A 456 -12.93 -10.20 -6.23
N ILE A 457 -11.82 -10.87 -6.00
CA ILE A 457 -11.00 -10.65 -4.80
C ILE A 457 -10.02 -9.52 -5.12
N ARG A 458 -10.24 -8.37 -4.45
CA ARG A 458 -9.52 -7.12 -4.69
C ARG A 458 -8.32 -6.95 -3.78
N GLU A 459 -8.34 -7.53 -2.59
CA GLU A 459 -7.25 -7.53 -1.61
C GLU A 459 -7.30 -8.78 -0.75
N LEU A 460 -6.14 -9.35 -0.46
CA LEU A 460 -5.94 -10.34 0.58
C LEU A 460 -4.66 -9.98 1.33
N HIS A 461 -4.76 -9.78 2.64
CA HIS A 461 -3.62 -9.42 3.48
C HIS A 461 -3.69 -10.12 4.83
N THR A 462 -2.54 -10.60 5.31
CA THR A 462 -2.37 -11.14 6.66
C THR A 462 -1.29 -10.33 7.37
N TYR A 463 -1.57 -9.88 8.59
CA TYR A 463 -0.67 -9.09 9.43
C TYR A 463 0.07 -9.96 10.44
N GLY A 464 1.09 -9.42 11.09
CA GLY A 464 1.88 -10.08 12.12
C GLY A 464 3.34 -10.29 11.71
N ASN A 465 4.10 -11.01 12.54
CA ASN A 465 5.53 -11.22 12.33
C ASN A 465 5.83 -11.84 10.97
N ILE A 466 6.83 -11.26 10.29
CA ILE A 466 7.24 -11.66 8.94
C ILE A 466 7.81 -13.07 8.99
N VAL A 467 7.21 -13.97 8.22
CA VAL A 467 7.80 -15.26 7.93
C VAL A 467 8.22 -15.31 6.47
N PRO A 468 9.46 -15.71 6.16
CA PRO A 468 9.91 -15.88 4.79
C PRO A 468 9.00 -16.82 4.00
N LEU A 469 8.90 -16.62 2.69
CA LEU A 469 8.02 -17.39 1.81
C LEU A 469 8.26 -18.92 1.85
N ASN A 470 9.44 -19.34 2.29
CA ASN A 470 9.87 -20.74 2.34
C ASN A 470 10.09 -21.27 3.77
N GLU A 471 9.71 -20.54 4.82
CA GLU A 471 9.88 -20.96 6.20
C GLU A 471 8.52 -21.14 6.89
N LEU A 472 8.39 -22.23 7.66
CA LEU A 472 7.25 -22.46 8.55
C LEU A 472 7.61 -21.97 9.96
N ASN A 473 6.86 -20.99 10.47
CA ASN A 473 6.94 -20.58 11.86
C ASN A 473 5.55 -20.70 12.49
N GLN A 474 5.36 -21.67 13.37
CA GLN A 474 4.07 -22.00 13.97
C GLN A 474 3.50 -20.88 14.88
N SER A 475 4.33 -19.98 15.38
CA SER A 475 3.91 -18.87 16.25
C SER A 475 3.44 -17.62 15.49
N ALA A 476 3.72 -17.51 14.18
CA ALA A 476 3.38 -16.32 13.41
C ALA A 476 1.96 -16.40 12.83
N SER A 477 1.18 -15.32 12.95
CA SER A 477 -0.19 -15.19 12.43
C SER A 477 -0.29 -15.47 10.93
N GLN A 478 0.76 -15.15 10.15
CA GLN A 478 0.84 -15.41 8.71
C GLN A 478 0.77 -16.90 8.33
N HIS A 479 1.18 -17.85 9.23
CA HIS A 479 1.18 -19.29 8.98
C HIS A 479 -0.03 -20.04 9.52
N LYS A 480 -0.94 -19.40 10.26
CA LYS A 480 -2.17 -20.04 10.77
C LYS A 480 -3.24 -20.29 9.71
N GLY A 481 -2.92 -20.09 8.44
CA GLY A 481 -3.84 -20.39 7.34
C GLY A 481 -5.00 -19.40 7.19
N LEU A 482 -4.97 -18.23 7.86
CA LEU A 482 -6.04 -17.23 7.84
C LEU A 482 -6.37 -16.78 6.41
N GLY A 483 -5.35 -16.54 5.57
CA GLY A 483 -5.54 -16.19 4.17
C GLY A 483 -6.31 -17.28 3.39
N LYS A 484 -6.00 -18.56 3.62
CA LYS A 484 -6.75 -19.67 2.98
C LYS A 484 -8.19 -19.74 3.48
N LYS A 485 -8.44 -19.47 4.77
CA LYS A 485 -9.80 -19.44 5.33
C LYS A 485 -10.61 -18.31 4.72
N LEU A 486 -10.03 -17.09 4.59
CA LEU A 486 -10.68 -15.95 3.92
C LEU A 486 -10.99 -16.25 2.45
N MET A 487 -10.07 -16.86 1.70
CA MET A 487 -10.29 -17.27 0.31
C MET A 487 -11.46 -18.25 0.18
N LYS A 488 -11.51 -19.28 1.02
CA LYS A 488 -12.61 -20.26 1.04
C LYS A 488 -13.97 -19.61 1.36
N GLU A 489 -13.99 -18.68 2.31
CA GLU A 489 -15.23 -17.96 2.66
C GLU A 489 -15.70 -17.05 1.52
N ALA A 490 -14.77 -16.32 0.86
CA ALA A 490 -15.09 -15.52 -0.32
C ALA A 490 -15.65 -16.37 -1.47
N GLU A 491 -15.05 -17.53 -1.76
CA GLU A 491 -15.54 -18.51 -2.75
C GLU A 491 -16.95 -19.01 -2.39
N LYS A 492 -17.20 -19.32 -1.10
CA LYS A 492 -18.51 -19.74 -0.60
C LYS A 492 -19.58 -18.65 -0.75
N ILE A 493 -19.24 -17.40 -0.38
CA ILE A 493 -20.15 -16.26 -0.50
C ILE A 493 -20.52 -16.02 -1.97
N ALA A 494 -19.51 -15.92 -2.87
CA ALA A 494 -19.73 -15.72 -4.30
C ALA A 494 -20.69 -16.78 -4.88
N LYS A 495 -20.46 -18.04 -4.55
CA LYS A 495 -21.27 -19.16 -5.04
C LYS A 495 -22.66 -19.24 -4.40
N LYS A 496 -22.73 -19.27 -3.05
CA LYS A 496 -23.98 -19.57 -2.34
C LYS A 496 -24.94 -18.39 -2.28
N ARG A 497 -24.40 -17.15 -2.15
CA ARG A 497 -25.24 -15.97 -1.99
C ARG A 497 -25.58 -15.27 -3.30
N PHE A 498 -24.63 -15.29 -4.26
CA PHE A 498 -24.78 -14.58 -5.53
C PHE A 498 -24.89 -15.50 -6.75
N GLY A 499 -24.83 -16.84 -6.59
CA GLY A 499 -24.93 -17.78 -7.70
C GLY A 499 -23.76 -17.73 -8.69
N ILE A 500 -22.66 -17.02 -8.35
CA ILE A 500 -21.54 -16.80 -9.23
C ILE A 500 -20.66 -18.04 -9.27
N LYS A 501 -20.42 -18.56 -10.49
CA LYS A 501 -19.65 -19.79 -10.73
C LYS A 501 -18.16 -19.57 -10.98
N LYS A 502 -17.72 -18.31 -11.04
CA LYS A 502 -16.36 -17.92 -11.42
C LYS A 502 -15.85 -16.81 -10.49
N ILE A 503 -14.63 -16.93 -10.00
CA ILE A 503 -14.03 -15.92 -9.13
C ILE A 503 -12.63 -15.56 -9.63
N ALA A 504 -12.33 -14.27 -9.67
CA ALA A 504 -11.07 -13.73 -10.11
C ALA A 504 -10.33 -13.02 -8.96
N VAL A 505 -9.01 -13.05 -8.98
CA VAL A 505 -8.15 -12.29 -8.08
C VAL A 505 -7.31 -11.30 -8.87
N ILE A 506 -7.30 -10.03 -8.47
CA ILE A 506 -6.36 -9.04 -8.97
C ILE A 506 -4.98 -9.29 -8.35
N SER A 507 -4.28 -10.27 -8.87
CA SER A 507 -2.98 -10.67 -8.34
C SER A 507 -1.88 -9.71 -8.76
N GLY A 508 -1.00 -9.35 -7.82
CA GLY A 508 0.34 -8.87 -8.18
C GLY A 508 1.15 -9.99 -8.83
N ILE A 509 2.12 -9.61 -9.66
CA ILE A 509 2.95 -10.57 -10.40
C ILE A 509 3.65 -11.57 -9.47
N GLY A 510 4.29 -11.07 -8.42
CA GLY A 510 5.11 -11.87 -7.49
C GLY A 510 4.34 -12.82 -6.56
N VAL A 511 3.00 -12.83 -6.59
CA VAL A 511 2.17 -13.72 -5.76
C VAL A 511 1.29 -14.68 -6.56
N ARG A 512 1.44 -14.74 -7.89
CA ARG A 512 0.66 -15.65 -8.74
C ARG A 512 0.81 -17.12 -8.35
N GLU A 513 2.00 -17.55 -7.94
CA GLU A 513 2.25 -18.92 -7.48
C GLU A 513 1.43 -19.30 -6.23
N TYR A 514 1.19 -18.35 -5.32
CA TYR A 514 0.31 -18.58 -4.18
C TYR A 514 -1.11 -18.93 -4.63
N TYR A 515 -1.66 -18.24 -5.61
CA TYR A 515 -2.99 -18.50 -6.13
C TYR A 515 -3.06 -19.77 -6.99
N ARG A 516 -1.99 -20.11 -7.73
CA ARG A 516 -1.91 -21.43 -8.43
C ARG A 516 -2.05 -22.60 -7.46
N LYS A 517 -1.39 -22.52 -6.29
CA LYS A 517 -1.51 -23.53 -5.22
C LYS A 517 -2.93 -23.61 -4.62
N LEU A 518 -3.79 -22.62 -4.83
CA LEU A 518 -5.20 -22.61 -4.43
C LEU A 518 -6.14 -23.02 -5.57
N GLY A 519 -5.60 -23.46 -6.72
CA GLY A 519 -6.35 -23.92 -7.88
C GLY A 519 -6.80 -22.82 -8.85
N TYR A 520 -6.21 -21.61 -8.76
CA TYR A 520 -6.44 -20.54 -9.72
C TYR A 520 -5.50 -20.65 -10.91
N LYS A 521 -5.99 -20.28 -12.10
CA LYS A 521 -5.21 -20.21 -13.35
C LYS A 521 -5.12 -18.77 -13.84
N LEU A 522 -4.04 -18.44 -14.54
CA LEU A 522 -3.87 -17.12 -15.13
C LEU A 522 -4.70 -17.03 -16.42
N GLU A 523 -5.69 -16.17 -16.44
CA GLU A 523 -6.46 -15.80 -17.65
C GLU A 523 -6.32 -14.28 -17.85
N GLY A 524 -5.81 -13.87 -19.00
CA GLY A 524 -5.44 -12.48 -19.23
C GLY A 524 -4.44 -11.96 -18.19
N THR A 525 -4.88 -11.04 -17.31
CA THR A 525 -4.07 -10.46 -16.25
C THR A 525 -4.56 -10.80 -14.83
N TYR A 526 -5.52 -11.72 -14.71
CA TYR A 526 -6.16 -12.14 -13.47
C TYR A 526 -5.90 -13.60 -13.15
N MET A 527 -5.89 -13.95 -11.87
CA MET A 527 -5.91 -15.34 -11.44
C MET A 527 -7.37 -15.77 -11.26
N ILE A 528 -7.83 -16.73 -12.03
CA ILE A 528 -9.25 -17.11 -12.13
C ILE A 528 -9.45 -18.56 -11.70
N LYS A 529 -10.58 -18.83 -11.03
CA LYS A 529 -11.00 -20.16 -10.60
C LYS A 529 -12.49 -20.36 -10.85
N ASN A 530 -12.83 -21.50 -11.47
CA ASN A 530 -14.20 -21.97 -11.58
C ASN A 530 -14.64 -22.62 -10.25
N LEU A 531 -15.77 -22.17 -9.71
CA LEU A 531 -16.36 -22.66 -8.47
C LEU A 531 -17.31 -23.83 -8.81
N LYS A 532 -16.76 -25.04 -9.02
CA LYS A 532 -17.56 -26.23 -9.36
C LYS A 532 -18.69 -26.44 -8.34
N LEU A 533 -19.91 -26.75 -8.83
CA LEU A 533 -20.91 -27.40 -8.01
C LEU A 533 -20.33 -28.77 -7.59
N LYS A 534 -20.26 -29.05 -6.29
CA LYS A 534 -20.18 -30.46 -5.88
C LYS A 534 -21.49 -31.05 -6.38
N ASN A 535 -21.44 -31.94 -7.37
CA ASN A 535 -22.53 -32.86 -7.61
C ASN A 535 -22.73 -33.60 -6.28
N LEU A 536 -23.80 -33.31 -5.57
CA LEU A 536 -24.36 -34.26 -4.64
C LEU A 536 -24.72 -35.46 -5.52
N SER A 537 -23.87 -36.47 -5.49
CA SER A 537 -24.25 -37.76 -6.03
C SER A 537 -25.54 -38.18 -5.28
N LEU A 538 -26.64 -38.16 -6.03
CA LEU A 538 -27.85 -38.89 -5.68
C LEU A 538 -27.51 -40.39 -5.70
N SER A 539 -26.78 -40.86 -4.71
CA SER A 539 -26.59 -42.26 -4.48
C SER A 539 -27.14 -42.58 -3.10
N CYS A 540 -28.15 -43.44 -3.11
CA CYS A 540 -28.80 -44.09 -1.97
C CYS A 540 -30.05 -43.35 -1.42
N LEU A 541 -31.15 -43.42 -2.19
CA LEU A 541 -32.43 -43.75 -1.57
C LEU A 541 -32.47 -45.26 -1.43
N PRO A 542 -32.67 -45.85 -0.24
CA PRO A 542 -32.99 -47.27 -0.14
C PRO A 542 -34.41 -47.48 -0.69
N THR A 543 -34.50 -48.30 -1.74
CA THR A 543 -35.77 -48.81 -2.21
C THR A 543 -36.35 -49.73 -1.12
N GLY A 544 -37.18 -49.15 -0.25
CA GLY A 544 -38.04 -49.93 0.65
C GLY A 544 -39.09 -50.66 -0.16
N ARG A 545 -38.94 -51.99 -0.26
CA ARG A 545 -40.03 -52.88 -0.70
C ARG A 545 -41.14 -52.81 0.34
N ALA A 546 -42.26 -52.29 -0.05
CA ALA A 546 -43.53 -52.49 0.62
C ALA A 546 -43.83 -54.01 0.61
N ARG A 547 -44.07 -54.61 1.75
CA ARG A 547 -44.83 -55.87 1.89
C ARG A 547 -46.20 -55.47 2.35
N GLU A 548 -47.18 -55.74 1.52
CA GLU A 548 -48.59 -55.84 1.86
C GLU A 548 -48.93 -57.31 2.26
N PRO A 549 -50.11 -57.54 2.81
CA PRO A 549 -50.50 -57.49 4.21
C PRO A 549 -50.37 -58.86 4.89
#